data_bc97638332bcb86744d09ee5c0f08ddb
#
_entry.id   bc97638332bcb86744d09ee5c0f08ddb
#
_cell.length_a   1.000
_cell.length_b   1.000
_cell.length_c   1.000
_cell.angle_alpha   90.00
_cell.angle_beta   90.00
_cell.angle_gamma   90.00
#
_symmetry.space_group_name_H-M   'P 1'
#
loop_
_entity.id
_entity.type
_entity.pdbx_description
1 polymer ?
#
loop_
_entity_poly.entity_id
_entity_poly.type
_entity_poly.pdbx_seq_one_letter_code
_entity_poly.pdbx_strand_id
1 'polypeptide(L)'
;MHYLKCNNCGHFNEVKTEYLVFCAKCNNKLDNSYYEWIKRNSDKSFEDYKQLICTTEKTDLSKDLPKPKKLKGLKYWIVFAVTTAIFYAIGQFGGEKLVGLFRKPAFDKALMETASEINKSCPIMIDNATRLDNAIALPDNVFQYNYTLVNMTKDSININELKGYIEPTIINFVKTNPDMQTIRDNKVTVNYYYKDKVGVYLFTISVKPEQYE
;
A
#
# COMPACT_ATOMS: atom_id res chain seq x y z
N MET A 1 10.91 -34.96 25.55
CA MET A 1 11.07 -33.53 25.16
C MET A 1 10.00 -33.18 24.13
N HIS A 2 9.42 -31.99 24.22
CA HIS A 2 8.37 -31.58 23.26
C HIS A 2 8.88 -30.49 22.32
N TYR A 3 8.50 -30.59 21.05
CA TYR A 3 8.99 -29.71 19.99
C TYR A 3 7.82 -29.11 19.20
N LEU A 4 7.91 -27.83 18.88
CA LEU A 4 6.99 -27.12 17.98
C LEU A 4 7.67 -26.83 16.65
N LYS A 5 7.11 -27.36 15.56
CA LYS A 5 7.65 -27.14 14.21
C LYS A 5 7.26 -25.75 13.71
N CYS A 6 8.22 -25.02 13.19
CA CYS A 6 7.97 -23.74 12.52
C CYS A 6 7.42 -23.98 11.10
N ASN A 7 6.26 -23.44 10.79
CA ASN A 7 5.63 -23.59 9.47
C ASN A 7 6.43 -22.89 8.35
N ASN A 8 7.19 -21.84 8.69
CA ASN A 8 7.96 -21.09 7.71
C ASN A 8 9.29 -21.77 7.30
N CYS A 9 10.05 -22.31 8.24
CA CYS A 9 11.39 -22.85 7.96
C CYS A 9 11.58 -24.32 8.34
N GLY A 10 10.54 -24.99 8.84
CA GLY A 10 10.57 -26.39 9.24
C GLY A 10 11.38 -26.69 10.50
N HIS A 11 12.00 -25.70 11.14
CA HIS A 11 12.81 -25.89 12.36
C HIS A 11 11.96 -26.36 13.54
N PHE A 12 12.47 -27.34 14.31
CA PHE A 12 11.85 -27.83 15.52
C PHE A 12 12.38 -27.04 16.72
N ASN A 13 11.50 -26.24 17.33
CA ASN A 13 11.80 -25.43 18.51
C ASN A 13 11.45 -26.23 19.75
N GLU A 14 12.36 -26.36 20.71
CA GLU A 14 12.11 -27.06 21.98
C GLU A 14 11.16 -26.23 22.86
N VAL A 15 10.05 -26.82 23.28
CA VAL A 15 9.03 -26.15 24.10
C VAL A 15 9.33 -26.39 25.58
N LYS A 16 10.10 -25.47 26.16
CA LYS A 16 10.47 -25.49 27.61
C LYS A 16 9.53 -24.63 28.45
N THR A 17 8.99 -23.56 27.88
CA THR A 17 8.18 -22.56 28.58
C THR A 17 6.97 -22.16 27.76
N GLU A 18 5.98 -21.59 28.42
CA GLU A 18 4.75 -21.04 27.81
C GLU A 18 5.01 -19.83 26.88
N TYR A 19 6.19 -19.22 26.98
CA TYR A 19 6.54 -17.97 26.28
C TYR A 19 7.22 -18.16 24.92
N LEU A 20 7.28 -19.39 24.40
CA LEU A 20 7.84 -19.64 23.09
C LEU A 20 6.89 -19.12 21.99
N VAL A 21 7.17 -17.93 21.46
CA VAL A 21 6.34 -17.25 20.43
C VAL A 21 7.04 -17.15 19.08
N PHE A 22 8.38 -17.12 19.05
CA PHE A 22 9.16 -16.96 17.85
C PHE A 22 10.09 -18.15 17.59
N CYS A 23 10.30 -18.46 16.31
CA CYS A 23 11.21 -19.53 15.90
C CYS A 23 12.67 -19.13 16.15
N ALA A 24 13.43 -20.00 16.83
CA ALA A 24 14.84 -19.76 17.14
C ALA A 24 15.75 -19.69 15.90
N LYS A 25 15.32 -20.25 14.76
CA LYS A 25 16.11 -20.26 13.51
C LYS A 25 15.81 -19.08 12.58
N CYS A 26 14.54 -18.76 12.34
CA CYS A 26 14.15 -17.75 11.34
C CYS A 26 13.47 -16.52 11.93
N ASN A 27 13.30 -16.47 13.25
CA ASN A 27 12.66 -15.39 14.02
C ASN A 27 11.22 -15.06 13.60
N ASN A 28 10.57 -15.91 12.81
CA ASN A 28 9.16 -15.75 12.48
C ASN A 28 8.28 -16.19 13.63
N LYS A 29 7.13 -15.56 13.77
CA LYS A 29 6.12 -15.92 14.78
C LYS A 29 5.62 -17.35 14.52
N LEU A 30 5.46 -18.10 15.59
CA LEU A 30 4.95 -19.47 15.56
C LEU A 30 3.41 -19.43 15.67
N ASP A 31 2.72 -19.81 14.62
CA ASP A 31 1.25 -19.75 14.52
C ASP A 31 0.54 -20.60 15.58
N ASN A 32 1.17 -21.72 15.96
CA ASN A 32 0.66 -22.66 16.96
C ASN A 32 1.37 -22.51 18.33
N SER A 33 1.90 -21.33 18.67
CA SER A 33 2.46 -21.07 20.01
C SER A 33 1.41 -21.25 21.11
N TYR A 34 1.83 -21.60 22.33
CA TYR A 34 0.91 -21.72 23.46
C TYR A 34 0.07 -20.47 23.66
N TYR A 35 0.67 -19.29 23.51
CA TYR A 35 -0.03 -18.00 23.60
C TYR A 35 -1.22 -17.86 22.62
N GLU A 36 -1.09 -18.32 21.38
CA GLU A 36 -2.20 -18.26 20.41
C GLU A 36 -3.20 -19.42 20.61
N TRP A 37 -2.72 -20.57 21.07
CA TRP A 37 -3.56 -21.74 21.28
C TRP A 37 -4.47 -21.59 22.50
N ILE A 38 -3.98 -21.05 23.61
CA ILE A 38 -4.73 -20.87 24.85
C ILE A 38 -5.91 -19.90 24.70
N LYS A 39 -5.84 -18.95 23.77
CA LYS A 39 -6.96 -18.04 23.46
C LYS A 39 -8.23 -18.78 23.00
N ARG A 40 -8.06 -19.95 22.39
CA ARG A 40 -9.16 -20.79 21.89
C ARG A 40 -9.46 -22.00 22.79
N ASN A 41 -8.63 -22.24 23.79
CA ASN A 41 -8.70 -23.40 24.67
C ASN A 41 -8.44 -22.98 26.13
N SER A 42 -9.19 -21.98 26.59
CA SER A 42 -8.99 -21.34 27.90
C SER A 42 -9.18 -22.26 29.12
N ASP A 43 -9.80 -23.41 28.91
CA ASP A 43 -10.03 -24.46 29.89
C ASP A 43 -8.88 -25.47 30.01
N LYS A 44 -7.84 -25.35 29.18
CA LYS A 44 -6.75 -26.33 29.10
C LYS A 44 -5.44 -25.79 29.62
N SER A 45 -4.58 -26.71 30.08
CA SER A 45 -3.27 -26.41 30.67
C SER A 45 -2.13 -26.41 29.65
N PHE A 46 -0.96 -25.95 30.08
CA PHE A 46 0.25 -26.02 29.26
C PHE A 46 0.71 -27.48 29.02
N GLU A 47 0.41 -28.40 29.93
CA GLU A 47 0.70 -29.82 29.74
C GLU A 47 -0.19 -30.42 28.65
N ASP A 48 -1.48 -30.04 28.57
CA ASP A 48 -2.38 -30.45 27.50
C ASP A 48 -1.90 -29.94 26.14
N TYR A 49 -1.41 -28.70 26.09
CA TYR A 49 -0.82 -28.14 24.88
C TYR A 49 0.38 -28.95 24.40
N LYS A 50 1.29 -29.33 25.30
CA LYS A 50 2.45 -30.14 24.93
C LYS A 50 2.07 -31.49 24.36
N GLN A 51 1.00 -32.11 24.89
CA GLN A 51 0.53 -33.41 24.44
C GLN A 51 -0.24 -33.32 23.12
N LEU A 52 -1.04 -32.27 22.91
CA LEU A 52 -1.94 -32.17 21.76
C LEU A 52 -1.30 -31.52 20.54
N ILE A 53 -0.38 -30.59 20.74
CA ILE A 53 0.15 -29.73 19.67
C ILE A 53 1.62 -30.01 19.38
N CYS A 54 2.42 -30.36 20.41
CA CYS A 54 3.84 -30.57 20.23
C CYS A 54 4.16 -32.01 19.86
N THR A 55 5.26 -32.19 19.12
CA THR A 55 5.77 -33.52 18.77
C THR A 55 6.87 -33.96 19.73
N THR A 56 6.93 -35.25 20.06
CA THR A 56 7.98 -35.83 20.90
C THR A 56 9.20 -36.28 20.09
N GLU A 57 9.02 -36.48 18.79
CA GLU A 57 10.07 -36.90 17.88
C GLU A 57 10.41 -35.80 16.87
N LYS A 58 11.70 -35.59 16.62
CA LYS A 58 12.22 -34.78 15.53
C LYS A 58 12.19 -35.58 14.22
N THR A 59 11.00 -35.96 13.78
CA THR A 59 10.87 -36.69 12.51
C THR A 59 11.00 -35.70 11.37
N ASP A 60 12.14 -35.76 10.71
CA ASP A 60 12.42 -34.99 9.49
C ASP A 60 11.58 -35.58 8.34
N LEU A 61 10.34 -35.08 8.19
CA LEU A 61 9.48 -35.37 7.02
C LEU A 61 10.07 -34.82 5.71
N SER A 62 11.28 -34.27 5.75
CA SER A 62 12.00 -33.86 4.53
C SER A 62 12.45 -35.02 3.65
N LYS A 63 12.32 -36.26 4.14
CA LYS A 63 12.68 -37.45 3.35
C LYS A 63 11.62 -37.93 2.37
N ASP A 64 10.36 -37.51 2.55
CA ASP A 64 9.25 -38.01 1.73
C ASP A 64 8.67 -36.97 0.72
N LEU A 65 9.32 -35.83 0.56
CA LEU A 65 9.01 -34.97 -0.60
C LEU A 65 9.63 -35.68 -1.83
N PRO A 66 8.83 -36.03 -2.84
CA PRO A 66 9.35 -36.60 -4.08
C PRO A 66 10.36 -35.61 -4.63
N LYS A 67 11.64 -36.03 -4.69
CA LYS A 67 12.68 -35.23 -5.32
C LYS A 67 12.22 -34.91 -6.73
N PRO A 68 12.31 -33.63 -7.18
CA PRO A 68 11.88 -33.28 -8.52
C PRO A 68 12.59 -34.18 -9.50
N LYS A 69 11.84 -35.00 -10.26
CA LYS A 69 12.37 -35.88 -11.27
C LYS A 69 13.20 -35.03 -12.23
N LYS A 70 14.51 -35.24 -12.27
CA LYS A 70 15.37 -34.56 -13.25
C LYS A 70 14.83 -34.92 -14.62
N LEU A 71 14.23 -33.96 -15.29
CA LEU A 71 13.82 -34.06 -16.68
C LEU A 71 15.11 -34.27 -17.51
N LYS A 72 15.41 -35.52 -17.87
CA LYS A 72 16.57 -35.85 -18.69
C LYS A 72 16.20 -35.79 -20.17
N GLY A 73 17.05 -35.22 -20.99
CA GLY A 73 16.95 -35.25 -22.43
C GLY A 73 16.12 -34.11 -23.07
N LEU A 74 15.55 -34.39 -24.23
CA LEU A 74 14.85 -33.46 -25.11
C LEU A 74 13.75 -32.63 -24.39
N LYS A 75 13.03 -33.23 -23.43
CA LYS A 75 11.98 -32.53 -22.63
C LYS A 75 12.55 -31.39 -21.79
N TYR A 76 13.74 -31.53 -21.25
CA TYR A 76 14.39 -30.43 -20.49
C TYR A 76 14.67 -29.22 -21.41
N TRP A 77 15.21 -29.49 -22.60
CA TRP A 77 15.53 -28.47 -23.58
C TRP A 77 14.28 -27.78 -24.13
N ILE A 78 13.19 -28.52 -24.32
CA ILE A 78 11.90 -27.94 -24.73
C ILE A 78 11.35 -27.00 -23.63
N VAL A 79 11.33 -27.43 -22.35
CA VAL A 79 10.88 -26.58 -21.24
C VAL A 79 11.77 -25.35 -21.11
N PHE A 80 13.10 -25.52 -21.22
CA PHE A 80 14.04 -24.41 -21.18
C PHE A 80 13.81 -23.41 -22.33
N ALA A 81 13.64 -23.91 -23.56
CA ALA A 81 13.36 -23.05 -24.72
C ALA A 81 12.03 -22.30 -24.59
N VAL A 82 10.97 -22.97 -24.13
CA VAL A 82 9.66 -22.33 -23.90
C VAL A 82 9.73 -21.27 -22.81
N THR A 83 10.38 -21.57 -21.68
CA THR A 83 10.54 -20.57 -20.61
C THR A 83 11.37 -19.38 -21.06
N THR A 84 12.46 -19.60 -21.80
CA THR A 84 13.29 -18.53 -22.36
C THR A 84 12.53 -17.68 -23.36
N ALA A 85 11.71 -18.29 -24.23
CA ALA A 85 10.85 -17.57 -25.17
C ALA A 85 9.78 -16.72 -24.47
N ILE A 86 9.20 -17.23 -23.38
CA ILE A 86 8.23 -16.48 -22.56
C ILE A 86 8.93 -15.28 -21.90
N PHE A 87 10.10 -15.46 -21.29
CA PHE A 87 10.86 -14.36 -20.69
C PHE A 87 11.32 -13.34 -21.73
N TYR A 88 11.69 -13.78 -22.93
CA TYR A 88 12.03 -12.89 -24.03
C TYR A 88 10.83 -12.08 -24.52
N ALA A 89 9.66 -12.73 -24.68
CA ALA A 89 8.43 -12.05 -25.07
C ALA A 89 7.97 -11.02 -24.00
N ILE A 90 8.06 -11.40 -22.72
CA ILE A 90 7.77 -10.46 -21.60
C ILE A 90 8.77 -9.31 -21.61
N GLY A 91 10.06 -9.56 -21.89
CA GLY A 91 11.09 -8.53 -21.99
C GLY A 91 10.85 -7.54 -23.14
N GLN A 92 10.41 -8.06 -24.31
CA GLN A 92 10.18 -7.21 -25.51
C GLN A 92 8.84 -6.47 -25.48
N PHE A 93 7.78 -7.10 -24.98
CA PHE A 93 6.42 -6.54 -25.05
C PHE A 93 5.87 -6.05 -23.70
N GLY A 94 6.46 -6.49 -22.59
CA GLY A 94 5.97 -6.18 -21.23
C GLY A 94 6.98 -5.44 -20.35
N GLY A 95 8.24 -5.35 -20.76
CA GLY A 95 9.33 -4.83 -19.92
C GLY A 95 9.07 -3.40 -19.45
N GLU A 96 8.67 -2.51 -20.33
CA GLU A 96 8.38 -1.11 -19.98
C GLU A 96 7.14 -0.99 -19.07
N LYS A 97 6.08 -1.76 -19.35
CA LYS A 97 4.86 -1.73 -18.54
C LYS A 97 5.04 -2.40 -17.16
N LEU A 98 5.80 -3.51 -17.10
CA LEU A 98 6.09 -4.18 -15.83
C LEU A 98 7.07 -3.39 -14.97
N VAL A 99 8.09 -2.77 -15.57
CA VAL A 99 9.01 -1.87 -14.85
C VAL A 99 8.29 -0.61 -14.37
N GLY A 100 7.29 -0.12 -15.12
CA GLY A 100 6.41 0.97 -14.69
C GLY A 100 5.57 0.64 -13.45
N LEU A 101 5.15 -0.62 -13.28
CA LEU A 101 4.43 -1.10 -12.09
C LEU A 101 5.30 -1.13 -10.82
N PHE A 102 6.62 -1.27 -10.96
CA PHE A 102 7.58 -1.37 -9.83
C PHE A 102 8.43 -0.12 -9.63
N ARG A 103 8.50 0.78 -10.60
CA ARG A 103 9.06 2.12 -10.42
C ARG A 103 7.96 3.03 -9.89
N LYS A 104 7.99 3.33 -8.59
CA LYS A 104 7.38 4.59 -8.13
C LYS A 104 8.11 5.69 -8.89
N PRO A 105 7.43 6.52 -9.68
CA PRO A 105 8.08 7.60 -10.40
C PRO A 105 8.89 8.44 -9.40
N ALA A 106 10.09 8.86 -9.79
CA ALA A 106 10.90 9.78 -8.97
C ALA A 106 10.13 11.08 -8.65
N PHE A 107 9.10 11.35 -9.43
CA PHE A 107 8.20 12.48 -9.30
C PHE A 107 7.20 12.33 -8.14
N ASP A 108 6.76 11.11 -7.78
CA ASP A 108 5.91 10.91 -6.58
C ASP A 108 6.64 11.39 -5.32
N LYS A 109 7.96 11.21 -5.25
CA LYS A 109 8.76 11.72 -4.15
C LYS A 109 8.77 13.26 -4.12
N ALA A 110 8.91 13.90 -5.27
CA ALA A 110 8.87 15.36 -5.38
C ALA A 110 7.50 15.93 -4.98
N LEU A 111 6.39 15.27 -5.36
CA LEU A 111 5.05 15.66 -4.92
C LEU A 111 4.89 15.50 -3.40
N MET A 112 5.42 14.42 -2.81
CA MET A 112 5.40 14.21 -1.36
C MET A 112 6.22 15.28 -0.61
N GLU A 113 7.38 15.65 -1.13
CA GLU A 113 8.22 16.72 -0.57
C GLU A 113 7.51 18.07 -0.67
N THR A 114 6.88 18.38 -1.81
CA THR A 114 6.08 19.58 -2.01
C THR A 114 4.90 19.64 -1.03
N ALA A 115 4.15 18.54 -0.88
CA ALA A 115 3.07 18.46 0.10
C ALA A 115 3.57 18.69 1.52
N SER A 116 4.70 18.09 1.88
CA SER A 116 5.33 18.27 3.20
C SER A 116 5.73 19.72 3.46
N GLU A 117 6.25 20.41 2.44
CA GLU A 117 6.65 21.82 2.57
C GLU A 117 5.42 22.73 2.78
N ILE A 118 4.37 22.56 1.97
CA ILE A 118 3.10 23.28 2.13
C ILE A 118 2.51 23.06 3.54
N ASN A 119 2.56 21.83 4.02
CA ASN A 119 1.97 21.45 5.30
C ASN A 119 2.68 22.06 6.52
N LYS A 120 3.92 22.52 6.37
CA LYS A 120 4.60 23.29 7.44
C LYS A 120 3.90 24.60 7.77
N SER A 121 3.22 25.19 6.78
CA SER A 121 2.48 26.45 6.93
C SER A 121 0.98 26.24 7.19
N CYS A 122 0.49 25.00 7.05
CA CYS A 122 -0.93 24.69 7.24
C CYS A 122 -1.29 24.51 8.73
N PRO A 123 -2.55 24.82 9.12
CA PRO A 123 -3.62 25.37 8.30
C PRO A 123 -3.46 26.86 8.01
N ILE A 124 -3.75 27.32 6.78
CA ILE A 124 -3.63 28.71 6.38
C ILE A 124 -4.92 29.21 5.70
N MET A 125 -5.36 30.42 6.05
CA MET A 125 -6.48 31.08 5.36
C MET A 125 -6.03 31.54 3.97
N ILE A 126 -6.72 31.09 2.93
CA ILE A 126 -6.49 31.52 1.55
C ILE A 126 -7.26 32.80 1.26
N ASP A 127 -8.48 32.87 1.80
CA ASP A 127 -9.36 34.02 1.75
C ASP A 127 -10.24 34.06 3.02
N ASN A 128 -11.22 34.97 3.08
CA ASN A 128 -12.10 35.14 4.25
C ASN A 128 -13.04 33.95 4.51
N ALA A 129 -13.20 33.04 3.53
CA ALA A 129 -14.13 31.92 3.61
C ALA A 129 -13.46 30.56 3.46
N THR A 130 -12.22 30.51 2.92
CA THR A 130 -11.53 29.29 2.53
C THR A 130 -10.22 29.11 3.29
N ARG A 131 -10.09 28.00 3.98
CA ARG A 131 -8.87 27.60 4.67
C ARG A 131 -8.27 26.36 3.99
N LEU A 132 -6.98 26.40 3.64
CA LEU A 132 -6.20 25.22 3.28
C LEU A 132 -5.79 24.51 4.58
N ASP A 133 -6.26 23.29 4.75
CA ASP A 133 -5.93 22.49 5.94
C ASP A 133 -4.63 21.71 5.77
N ASN A 134 -4.43 21.12 4.60
CA ASN A 134 -3.22 20.42 4.20
C ASN A 134 -3.20 20.11 2.70
N ALA A 135 -2.03 19.62 2.23
CA ALA A 135 -1.85 19.05 0.90
C ALA A 135 -1.33 17.61 1.01
N ILE A 136 -1.69 16.74 0.08
CA ILE A 136 -1.25 15.35 0.04
C ILE A 136 -0.90 14.93 -1.39
N ALA A 137 0.16 14.13 -1.53
CA ALA A 137 0.46 13.41 -2.77
C ALA A 137 -0.27 12.06 -2.73
N LEU A 138 -1.02 11.76 -3.76
CA LEU A 138 -1.74 10.51 -3.95
C LEU A 138 -1.07 9.67 -5.04
N PRO A 139 -1.31 8.35 -5.11
CA PRO A 139 -0.85 7.52 -6.22
C PRO A 139 -1.31 8.06 -7.58
N ASP A 140 -0.68 7.55 -8.64
CA ASP A 140 -1.03 7.86 -10.04
C ASP A 140 -0.86 9.34 -10.43
N ASN A 141 0.19 9.98 -9.91
CA ASN A 141 0.55 11.35 -10.24
C ASN A 141 -0.55 12.36 -9.90
N VAL A 142 -1.16 12.20 -8.72
CA VAL A 142 -2.23 13.08 -8.22
C VAL A 142 -1.75 13.90 -7.04
N PHE A 143 -2.00 15.21 -7.07
CA PHE A 143 -1.76 16.13 -5.97
C PHE A 143 -3.10 16.67 -5.45
N GLN A 144 -3.34 16.61 -4.15
CA GLN A 144 -4.61 17.04 -3.58
C GLN A 144 -4.41 18.11 -2.51
N TYR A 145 -5.15 19.21 -2.67
CA TYR A 145 -5.34 20.23 -1.66
C TYR A 145 -6.65 19.99 -0.90
N ASN A 146 -6.61 20.03 0.42
CA ASN A 146 -7.78 19.86 1.29
C ASN A 146 -8.19 21.19 1.88
N TYR A 147 -9.38 21.67 1.52
CA TYR A 147 -9.93 22.96 1.95
C TYR A 147 -11.14 22.81 2.87
N THR A 148 -11.25 23.73 3.82
CA THR A 148 -12.47 23.93 4.62
C THR A 148 -13.10 25.29 4.28
N LEU A 149 -14.40 25.28 3.94
CA LEU A 149 -15.21 26.49 3.85
C LEU A 149 -15.68 26.86 5.26
N VAL A 150 -14.97 27.80 5.89
CA VAL A 150 -15.08 28.05 7.34
C VAL A 150 -16.40 28.76 7.77
N ASN A 151 -17.11 29.37 6.81
CA ASN A 151 -18.34 30.12 7.06
C ASN A 151 -19.61 29.42 6.57
N MET A 152 -19.52 28.20 6.03
CA MET A 152 -20.60 27.51 5.35
C MET A 152 -20.84 26.12 5.94
N THR A 153 -22.10 25.68 5.89
CA THR A 153 -22.50 24.26 6.12
C THR A 153 -23.09 23.72 4.85
N LYS A 154 -23.03 22.39 4.69
CA LYS A 154 -23.55 21.70 3.51
C LYS A 154 -25.02 22.08 3.21
N ASP A 155 -25.83 22.22 4.26
CA ASP A 155 -27.26 22.48 4.12
C ASP A 155 -27.55 23.97 3.75
N SER A 156 -26.55 24.84 3.88
CA SER A 156 -26.70 26.30 3.61
C SER A 156 -26.27 26.71 2.20
N ILE A 157 -25.81 25.76 1.36
CA ILE A 157 -25.26 26.06 0.04
C ILE A 157 -25.82 25.15 -1.04
N ASN A 158 -25.96 25.72 -2.25
CA ASN A 158 -26.16 24.91 -3.46
C ASN A 158 -24.82 24.47 -4.00
N ILE A 159 -24.48 23.18 -3.76
CA ILE A 159 -23.17 22.59 -4.13
C ILE A 159 -22.92 22.68 -5.63
N ASN A 160 -23.94 22.41 -6.46
CA ASN A 160 -23.78 22.45 -7.92
C ASN A 160 -23.49 23.84 -8.45
N GLU A 161 -24.16 24.84 -7.91
CA GLU A 161 -23.95 26.24 -8.26
C GLU A 161 -22.56 26.72 -7.82
N LEU A 162 -22.19 26.44 -6.58
CA LEU A 162 -20.87 26.79 -6.03
C LEU A 162 -19.74 26.13 -6.84
N LYS A 163 -19.85 24.83 -7.10
CA LYS A 163 -18.88 24.10 -7.91
C LYS A 163 -18.78 24.68 -9.33
N GLY A 164 -19.91 24.94 -9.97
CA GLY A 164 -19.96 25.51 -11.32
C GLY A 164 -19.31 26.90 -11.41
N TYR A 165 -19.32 27.67 -10.33
CA TYR A 165 -18.64 28.96 -10.25
C TYR A 165 -17.14 28.84 -10.01
N ILE A 166 -16.71 27.93 -9.13
CA ILE A 166 -15.30 27.77 -8.74
C ILE A 166 -14.48 27.00 -9.78
N GLU A 167 -15.05 25.97 -10.37
CA GLU A 167 -14.34 25.04 -11.26
C GLU A 167 -13.64 25.72 -12.46
N PRO A 168 -14.29 26.64 -13.23
CA PRO A 168 -13.62 27.33 -14.32
C PRO A 168 -12.44 28.19 -13.85
N THR A 169 -12.58 28.82 -12.69
CA THR A 169 -11.55 29.66 -12.09
C THR A 169 -10.32 28.82 -11.70
N ILE A 170 -10.54 27.67 -11.09
CA ILE A 170 -9.47 26.74 -10.73
C ILE A 170 -8.76 26.18 -11.96
N ILE A 171 -9.50 25.76 -13.00
CA ILE A 171 -8.91 25.27 -14.25
C ILE A 171 -8.03 26.35 -14.88
N ASN A 172 -8.55 27.59 -14.96
CA ASN A 172 -7.77 28.71 -15.49
C ASN A 172 -6.52 28.98 -14.64
N PHE A 173 -6.62 28.92 -13.32
CA PHE A 173 -5.48 29.06 -12.41
C PHE A 173 -4.40 28.01 -12.69
N VAL A 174 -4.76 26.73 -12.77
CA VAL A 174 -3.80 25.67 -13.08
C VAL A 174 -3.18 25.87 -14.45
N LYS A 175 -3.96 26.34 -15.42
CA LYS A 175 -3.52 26.56 -16.80
C LYS A 175 -2.54 27.73 -16.93
N THR A 176 -2.76 28.84 -16.23
CA THR A 176 -2.06 30.11 -16.50
C THR A 176 -1.07 30.54 -15.42
N ASN A 177 -1.22 30.07 -14.18
CA ASN A 177 -0.35 30.52 -13.10
C ASN A 177 1.07 29.97 -13.27
N PRO A 178 2.13 30.81 -13.21
CA PRO A 178 3.52 30.36 -13.29
C PRO A 178 3.90 29.34 -12.21
N ASP A 179 3.36 29.44 -10.99
CA ASP A 179 3.65 28.53 -9.89
C ASP A 179 3.14 27.10 -10.16
N MET A 180 2.22 26.96 -11.11
CA MET A 180 1.70 25.66 -11.57
C MET A 180 2.48 25.06 -12.73
N GLN A 181 3.59 25.68 -13.16
CA GLN A 181 4.38 25.21 -14.29
C GLN A 181 4.86 23.77 -14.09
N THR A 182 5.41 23.46 -12.91
CA THR A 182 5.88 22.09 -12.59
C THR A 182 4.74 21.06 -12.63
N ILE A 183 3.54 21.43 -12.21
CA ILE A 183 2.33 20.61 -12.30
C ILE A 183 2.00 20.28 -13.75
N ARG A 184 2.01 21.30 -14.63
CA ARG A 184 1.74 21.13 -16.05
C ARG A 184 2.79 20.29 -16.77
N ASP A 185 4.07 20.60 -16.56
CA ASP A 185 5.20 19.91 -17.21
C ASP A 185 5.24 18.41 -16.88
N ASN A 186 4.79 18.06 -15.69
CA ASN A 186 4.76 16.67 -15.22
C ASN A 186 3.38 16.00 -15.32
N LYS A 187 2.42 16.64 -15.98
CA LYS A 187 1.07 16.10 -16.23
C LYS A 187 0.37 15.61 -14.96
N VAL A 188 0.43 16.42 -13.90
CA VAL A 188 -0.16 16.08 -12.59
C VAL A 188 -1.66 16.35 -12.59
N THR A 189 -2.46 15.40 -12.17
CA THR A 189 -3.87 15.66 -11.84
C THR A 189 -3.92 16.39 -10.51
N VAL A 190 -4.59 17.54 -10.45
CA VAL A 190 -4.73 18.31 -9.22
C VAL A 190 -6.16 18.22 -8.69
N ASN A 191 -6.32 17.71 -7.51
CA ASN A 191 -7.59 17.63 -6.81
C ASN A 191 -7.72 18.77 -5.80
N TYR A 192 -8.85 19.45 -5.84
CA TYR A 192 -9.27 20.45 -4.87
C TYR A 192 -10.47 19.89 -4.10
N TYR A 193 -10.19 19.34 -2.92
CA TYR A 193 -11.18 18.70 -2.05
C TYR A 193 -11.73 19.70 -1.06
N TYR A 194 -13.05 19.87 -1.06
CA TYR A 194 -13.75 20.83 -0.18
C TYR A 194 -14.61 20.14 0.85
N LYS A 195 -14.53 20.61 2.10
CA LYS A 195 -15.44 20.27 3.19
C LYS A 195 -15.99 21.55 3.82
N ASP A 196 -17.09 21.42 4.52
CA ASP A 196 -17.73 22.49 5.24
C ASP A 196 -17.06 22.78 6.60
N LYS A 197 -17.57 23.78 7.33
CA LYS A 197 -17.02 24.21 8.63
C LYS A 197 -17.04 23.13 9.72
N VAL A 198 -17.90 22.09 9.59
CA VAL A 198 -17.99 20.99 10.53
C VAL A 198 -17.32 19.72 10.01
N GLY A 199 -16.62 19.79 8.87
CA GLY A 199 -15.84 18.71 8.29
C GLY A 199 -16.60 17.78 7.35
N VAL A 200 -17.84 18.09 6.99
CA VAL A 200 -18.65 17.29 6.06
C VAL A 200 -18.17 17.55 4.63
N TYR A 201 -17.96 16.48 3.88
CA TYR A 201 -17.60 16.56 2.47
C TYR A 201 -18.65 17.29 1.64
N LEU A 202 -18.18 18.20 0.80
CA LEU A 202 -18.99 18.96 -0.16
C LEU A 202 -18.81 18.45 -1.58
N PHE A 203 -17.63 18.66 -2.15
CA PHE A 203 -17.28 18.24 -3.52
C PHE A 203 -15.77 18.20 -3.71
N THR A 204 -15.36 17.59 -4.84
CA THR A 204 -13.99 17.68 -5.34
C THR A 204 -14.00 18.19 -6.77
N ILE A 205 -13.08 19.09 -7.08
CA ILE A 205 -12.76 19.53 -8.44
C ILE A 205 -11.44 18.85 -8.79
N SER A 206 -11.44 18.05 -9.87
CA SER A 206 -10.24 17.37 -10.37
C SER A 206 -9.84 18.01 -11.70
N VAL A 207 -8.71 18.68 -11.71
CA VAL A 207 -8.13 19.28 -12.93
C VAL A 207 -7.12 18.30 -13.50
N LYS A 208 -7.47 17.73 -14.63
CA LYS A 208 -6.66 16.74 -15.34
C LYS A 208 -5.76 17.40 -16.40
N PRO A 209 -4.67 16.72 -16.85
CA PRO A 209 -3.78 17.26 -17.88
C PRO A 209 -4.50 17.75 -19.12
N GLU A 210 -5.54 17.06 -19.58
CA GLU A 210 -6.31 17.41 -20.79
C GLU A 210 -7.06 18.75 -20.68
N GLN A 211 -7.22 19.28 -19.46
CA GLN A 211 -7.95 20.54 -19.20
C GLN A 211 -7.03 21.77 -19.18
N TYR A 212 -5.70 21.56 -19.07
CA TYR A 212 -4.75 22.67 -18.99
C TYR A 212 -3.62 22.62 -20.04
N GLU A 213 -3.56 21.58 -20.87
CA GLU A 213 -2.71 21.49 -22.06
C GLU A 213 -3.15 22.42 -23.19
#